data_53bee6e334519e153024e395f9914520
#
_entry.id   53bee6e334519e153024e395f9914520
#
_cell.length_a   1.000
_cell.length_b   1.000
_cell.length_c   1.000
_cell.angle_alpha   90.00
_cell.angle_beta   90.00
_cell.angle_gamma   90.00
#
_symmetry.space_group_name_H-M   'P 1'
#
loop_
_entity.id
_entity.type
_entity.pdbx_description
1 polymer ?
#
loop_
_entity_poly.entity_id
_entity_poly.type
_entity_poly.pdbx_seq_one_letter_code
_entity_poly.pdbx_strand_id
1 'polypeptide(L)'
;MRKFFKTLKLWIANIISFFFLSTLSIVLLYRVVPVKIVPIMVYRLKMPKQDWEPIKKISPNVYYAAMASEDPNFLSHHGFDFEAIKKAYDDSKRYKRQLRGGSGISQQCAKNIFLLPVRSWVRKIFETYFTVMIESFWNKKRIMEVYLNIIEMGDGIYGIEAASQAYYRKPAAKFRRPSQLYSGILP
;
A
#
# COMPACT_ATOMS: atom_id res chain seq x y z
N MET A 1 22.40 9.72 -40.03
CA MET A 1 21.91 8.57 -39.22
C MET A 1 22.64 8.41 -37.88
N ARG A 2 23.98 8.31 -37.83
CA ARG A 2 24.74 8.09 -36.56
C ARG A 2 24.51 9.18 -35.49
N LYS A 3 24.41 10.46 -35.83
CA LYS A 3 24.13 11.56 -34.90
C LYS A 3 22.72 11.43 -34.31
N PHE A 4 21.72 11.17 -35.16
CA PHE A 4 20.33 10.96 -34.73
C PHE A 4 20.20 9.86 -33.68
N PHE A 5 20.80 8.68 -33.93
CA PHE A 5 20.77 7.57 -32.96
C PHE A 5 21.50 7.89 -31.65
N LYS A 6 22.58 8.67 -31.69
CA LYS A 6 23.25 9.13 -30.46
C LYS A 6 22.35 10.05 -29.64
N THR A 7 21.73 11.04 -30.31
CA THR A 7 20.80 11.97 -29.63
C THR A 7 19.60 11.22 -29.05
N LEU A 8 18.99 10.30 -29.80
CA LEU A 8 17.88 9.49 -29.34
C LEU A 8 18.24 8.67 -28.10
N LYS A 9 19.41 8.00 -28.11
CA LYS A 9 19.91 7.24 -26.93
C LYS A 9 20.07 8.14 -25.71
N LEU A 10 20.59 9.36 -25.88
CA LEU A 10 20.75 10.31 -24.77
C LEU A 10 19.40 10.75 -24.22
N TRP A 11 18.41 11.04 -25.07
CA TRP A 11 17.06 11.37 -24.61
C TRP A 11 16.40 10.23 -23.83
N ILE A 12 16.50 8.99 -24.34
CA ILE A 12 15.98 7.82 -23.63
C ILE A 12 16.69 7.65 -22.27
N ALA A 13 18.02 7.76 -22.23
CA ALA A 13 18.76 7.65 -20.98
C ALA A 13 18.34 8.74 -19.96
N ASN A 14 18.17 9.98 -20.43
CA ASN A 14 17.71 11.07 -19.56
C ASN A 14 16.30 10.85 -19.03
N ILE A 15 15.36 10.38 -19.85
CA ILE A 15 13.98 10.05 -19.42
C ILE A 15 14.02 8.95 -18.37
N ILE A 16 14.78 7.89 -18.61
CA ILE A 16 14.92 6.79 -17.66
C ILE A 16 15.54 7.28 -16.34
N SER A 17 16.62 8.05 -16.42
CA SER A 17 17.29 8.61 -15.24
C SER A 17 16.35 9.52 -14.44
N PHE A 18 15.60 10.39 -15.14
CA PHE A 18 14.61 11.27 -14.51
C PHE A 18 13.52 10.48 -13.81
N PHE A 19 13.00 9.40 -14.43
CA PHE A 19 12.02 8.52 -13.82
C PHE A 19 12.55 7.91 -12.52
N PHE A 20 13.74 7.31 -12.53
CA PHE A 20 14.30 6.68 -11.33
C PHE A 20 14.63 7.70 -10.24
N LEU A 21 15.18 8.86 -10.58
CA LEU A 21 15.50 9.90 -9.61
C LEU A 21 14.23 10.49 -8.99
N SER A 22 13.20 10.76 -9.77
CA SER A 22 11.93 11.31 -9.26
C SER A 22 11.20 10.31 -8.36
N THR A 23 11.13 9.04 -8.75
CA THR A 23 10.50 8.01 -7.93
C THR A 23 11.26 7.76 -6.62
N LEU A 24 12.59 7.72 -6.67
CA LEU A 24 13.42 7.62 -5.48
C LEU A 24 13.20 8.82 -4.55
N SER A 25 13.19 10.03 -5.08
CA SER A 25 12.97 11.25 -4.29
C SER A 25 11.62 11.23 -3.58
N ILE A 26 10.54 10.80 -4.25
CA ILE A 26 9.21 10.67 -3.66
C ILE A 26 9.19 9.58 -2.58
N VAL A 27 9.81 8.43 -2.82
CA VAL A 27 9.90 7.36 -1.82
C VAL A 27 10.66 7.83 -0.58
N LEU A 28 11.78 8.54 -0.74
CA LEU A 28 12.54 9.09 0.38
C LEU A 28 11.76 10.20 1.12
N LEU A 29 11.03 11.04 0.41
CA LEU A 29 10.15 12.04 1.01
C LEU A 29 9.07 11.39 1.86
N TYR A 30 8.36 10.41 1.33
CA TYR A 30 7.29 9.71 2.05
C TYR A 30 7.79 8.75 3.15
N ARG A 31 9.09 8.53 3.25
CA ARG A 31 9.69 7.88 4.42
C ARG A 31 9.44 8.66 5.71
N VAL A 32 9.35 10.00 5.63
CA VAL A 32 9.25 10.87 6.80
C VAL A 32 7.98 11.73 6.82
N VAL A 33 7.47 12.11 5.66
CA VAL A 33 6.29 12.99 5.53
C VAL A 33 5.01 12.17 5.49
N PRO A 34 3.91 12.60 6.15
CA PRO A 34 2.59 11.98 6.02
C PRO A 34 2.08 11.97 4.57
N VAL A 35 1.55 10.83 4.13
CA VAL A 35 0.92 10.68 2.82
C VAL A 35 -0.55 11.06 2.93
N LYS A 36 -0.87 12.33 2.68
CA LYS A 36 -2.24 12.85 2.84
C LYS A 36 -3.13 12.67 1.62
N ILE A 37 -2.55 12.53 0.44
CA ILE A 37 -3.30 12.38 -0.81
C ILE A 37 -2.74 11.17 -1.55
N VAL A 38 -3.62 10.28 -1.96
CA VAL A 38 -3.30 9.11 -2.78
C VAL A 38 -4.11 9.13 -4.07
N PRO A 39 -3.61 8.50 -5.16
CA PRO A 39 -4.25 8.56 -6.48
C PRO A 39 -5.73 8.17 -6.49
N ILE A 40 -6.14 7.21 -5.68
CA ILE A 40 -7.54 6.78 -5.60
C ILE A 40 -8.47 7.89 -5.07
N MET A 41 -8.01 8.72 -4.13
CA MET A 41 -8.79 9.85 -3.61
C MET A 41 -9.08 10.87 -4.70
N VAL A 42 -8.08 11.15 -5.54
CA VAL A 42 -8.23 12.07 -6.68
C VAL A 42 -9.10 11.44 -7.77
N TYR A 43 -8.92 10.15 -8.05
CA TYR A 43 -9.68 9.44 -9.09
C TYR A 43 -11.18 9.39 -8.80
N ARG A 44 -11.58 9.25 -7.52
CA ARG A 44 -12.99 9.19 -7.13
C ARG A 44 -13.72 10.53 -7.12
N LEU A 45 -13.03 11.65 -7.27
CA LEU A 45 -13.59 13.02 -7.28
C LEU A 45 -14.50 13.32 -6.06
N LYS A 46 -14.34 12.57 -4.97
CA LYS A 46 -15.04 12.78 -3.70
C LYS A 46 -14.08 13.41 -2.70
N MET A 47 -14.60 14.28 -1.84
CA MET A 47 -13.81 14.81 -0.71
C MET A 47 -13.47 13.66 0.25
N PRO A 48 -12.19 13.25 0.34
CA PRO A 48 -11.80 12.14 1.19
C PRO A 48 -11.89 12.53 2.67
N LYS A 49 -12.48 11.66 3.47
CA LYS A 49 -12.36 11.73 4.93
C LYS A 49 -11.11 10.95 5.32
N GLN A 50 -10.04 11.66 5.64
CA GLN A 50 -8.80 11.09 6.13
C GLN A 50 -8.35 11.88 7.36
N ASP A 51 -8.01 11.15 8.41
CA ASP A 51 -7.40 11.70 9.61
C ASP A 51 -6.09 10.93 9.87
N TRP A 52 -4.95 11.61 9.64
CA TRP A 52 -3.64 10.98 9.75
C TRP A 52 -3.22 10.89 11.21
N GLU A 53 -3.03 9.67 11.69
CA GLU A 53 -2.48 9.43 13.02
C GLU A 53 -1.11 8.72 12.95
N PRO A 54 -0.09 9.27 13.66
CA PRO A 54 1.19 8.59 13.81
C PRO A 54 1.00 7.22 14.46
N ILE A 55 1.80 6.24 14.03
CA ILE A 55 1.66 4.85 14.51
C ILE A 55 1.72 4.71 16.03
N LYS A 56 2.42 5.62 16.71
CA LYS A 56 2.50 5.64 18.20
C LYS A 56 1.17 5.97 18.87
N LYS A 57 0.24 6.61 18.15
CA LYS A 57 -1.10 6.96 18.62
C LYS A 57 -2.17 5.96 18.19
N ILE A 58 -1.82 4.96 17.39
CA ILE A 58 -2.72 3.88 16.99
C ILE A 58 -2.52 2.70 17.93
N SER A 59 -3.61 2.06 18.36
CA SER A 59 -3.52 0.88 19.23
C SER A 59 -2.70 -0.25 18.59
N PRO A 60 -1.78 -0.90 19.32
CA PRO A 60 -1.08 -2.09 18.83
C PRO A 60 -2.00 -3.19 18.32
N ASN A 61 -3.19 -3.32 18.90
CA ASN A 61 -4.17 -4.32 18.45
C ASN A 61 -4.63 -4.10 17.01
N VAL A 62 -4.58 -2.87 16.51
CA VAL A 62 -4.89 -2.54 15.12
C VAL A 62 -3.84 -3.15 14.17
N TYR A 63 -2.55 -3.04 14.51
CA TYR A 63 -1.49 -3.62 13.66
C TYR A 63 -1.59 -5.14 13.63
N TYR A 64 -1.80 -5.76 14.81
CA TYR A 64 -1.95 -7.23 14.89
C TYR A 64 -3.17 -7.70 14.10
N ALA A 65 -4.28 -6.96 14.16
CA ALA A 65 -5.46 -7.29 13.38
C ALA A 65 -5.18 -7.15 11.87
N ALA A 66 -4.57 -6.05 11.44
CA ALA A 66 -4.22 -5.84 10.04
C ALA A 66 -3.25 -6.92 9.52
N MET A 67 -2.21 -7.25 10.29
CA MET A 67 -1.30 -8.34 9.92
C MET A 67 -2.04 -9.68 9.84
N ALA A 68 -2.83 -10.01 10.83
CA ALA A 68 -3.51 -11.30 10.86
C ALA A 68 -4.55 -11.49 9.74
N SER A 69 -5.18 -10.38 9.27
CA SER A 69 -6.16 -10.44 8.18
C SER A 69 -5.54 -10.37 6.79
N GLU A 70 -4.54 -9.52 6.60
CA GLU A 70 -4.05 -9.16 5.28
C GLU A 70 -2.69 -9.78 4.95
N ASP A 71 -1.83 -9.96 5.94
CA ASP A 71 -0.44 -10.40 5.73
C ASP A 71 0.16 -10.95 7.03
N PRO A 72 -0.19 -12.20 7.43
CA PRO A 72 0.30 -12.79 8.68
C PRO A 72 1.82 -12.85 8.80
N ASN A 73 2.52 -12.94 7.68
CA ASN A 73 3.97 -13.02 7.59
C ASN A 73 4.65 -11.67 7.30
N PHE A 74 3.93 -10.54 7.45
CA PHE A 74 4.41 -9.19 7.09
C PHE A 74 5.79 -8.86 7.62
N LEU A 75 6.12 -9.27 8.84
CA LEU A 75 7.40 -8.96 9.48
C LEU A 75 8.56 -9.86 9.01
N SER A 76 8.29 -11.00 8.39
CA SER A 76 9.29 -11.99 8.02
C SER A 76 9.72 -11.93 6.55
N HIS A 77 8.92 -11.35 5.66
CA HIS A 77 9.26 -11.22 4.25
C HIS A 77 9.60 -9.76 3.85
N HIS A 78 10.22 -9.59 2.70
CA HIS A 78 10.60 -8.29 2.12
C HIS A 78 9.66 -7.90 0.96
N GLY A 79 8.39 -7.67 1.27
CA GLY A 79 7.38 -7.19 0.33
C GLY A 79 6.61 -8.28 -0.42
N PHE A 80 7.15 -9.50 -0.51
CA PHE A 80 6.53 -10.63 -1.20
C PHE A 80 6.57 -11.87 -0.33
N ASP A 81 5.41 -12.36 0.06
CA ASP A 81 5.26 -13.67 0.69
C ASP A 81 5.09 -14.73 -0.40
N PHE A 82 6.22 -15.31 -0.84
CA PHE A 82 6.22 -16.31 -1.92
C PHE A 82 5.48 -17.60 -1.52
N GLU A 83 5.48 -17.96 -0.23
CA GLU A 83 4.75 -19.13 0.26
C GLU A 83 3.24 -18.89 0.19
N ALA A 84 2.77 -17.74 0.67
CA ALA A 84 1.36 -17.37 0.57
C ALA A 84 0.91 -17.24 -0.89
N ILE A 85 1.73 -16.64 -1.78
CA ILE A 85 1.45 -16.53 -3.21
C ILE A 85 1.34 -17.92 -3.84
N LYS A 86 2.27 -18.82 -3.55
CA LYS A 86 2.24 -20.20 -4.05
C LYS A 86 1.00 -20.94 -3.57
N LYS A 87 0.69 -20.86 -2.28
CA LYS A 87 -0.51 -21.46 -1.71
C LYS A 87 -1.79 -20.93 -2.37
N ALA A 88 -1.91 -19.61 -2.53
CA ALA A 88 -3.06 -18.99 -3.20
C ALA A 88 -3.21 -19.48 -4.66
N TYR A 89 -2.09 -19.65 -5.37
CA TYR A 89 -2.08 -20.19 -6.73
C TYR A 89 -2.53 -21.66 -6.77
N ASP A 90 -2.00 -22.50 -5.88
CA ASP A 90 -2.35 -23.93 -5.79
C ASP A 90 -3.83 -24.11 -5.42
N ASP A 91 -4.34 -23.32 -4.46
CA ASP A 91 -5.74 -23.30 -4.06
C ASP A 91 -6.65 -22.82 -5.22
N SER A 92 -6.23 -21.80 -5.97
CA SER A 92 -6.95 -21.31 -7.13
C SER A 92 -7.11 -22.41 -8.20
N LYS A 93 -6.04 -23.18 -8.46
CA LYS A 93 -6.08 -24.33 -9.39
C LYS A 93 -6.96 -25.46 -8.86
N ARG A 94 -6.79 -25.81 -7.58
CA ARG A 94 -7.51 -26.92 -6.95
C ARG A 94 -9.02 -26.72 -6.93
N TYR A 95 -9.44 -25.48 -6.59
CA TYR A 95 -10.86 -25.13 -6.43
C TYR A 95 -11.47 -24.44 -7.65
N LYS A 96 -10.75 -24.32 -8.77
CA LYS A 96 -11.18 -23.62 -10.01
C LYS A 96 -11.76 -22.23 -9.72
N ARG A 97 -11.18 -21.50 -8.77
CA ARG A 97 -11.59 -20.15 -8.37
C ARG A 97 -10.61 -19.11 -8.90
N GLN A 98 -11.09 -17.88 -9.09
CA GLN A 98 -10.17 -16.79 -9.41
C GLN A 98 -9.14 -16.63 -8.29
N LEU A 99 -7.88 -16.36 -8.67
CA LEU A 99 -6.80 -16.05 -7.76
C LEU A 99 -7.22 -14.85 -6.90
N ARG A 100 -7.53 -15.08 -5.64
CA ARG A 100 -7.85 -14.05 -4.64
C ARG A 100 -6.83 -14.12 -3.51
N GLY A 101 -6.38 -12.95 -3.03
CA GLY A 101 -5.33 -12.86 -2.03
C GLY A 101 -3.93 -13.00 -2.64
N GLY A 102 -2.92 -12.81 -1.86
CA GLY A 102 -1.52 -12.89 -2.28
C GLY A 102 -0.82 -11.55 -2.44
N SER A 103 -1.53 -10.43 -2.32
CA SER A 103 -0.88 -9.11 -2.20
C SER A 103 -0.82 -8.72 -0.73
N GLY A 104 0.38 -8.77 -0.13
CA GLY A 104 0.60 -8.37 1.24
C GLY A 104 0.51 -6.86 1.47
N ILE A 105 0.67 -6.43 2.73
CA ILE A 105 0.55 -5.03 3.18
C ILE A 105 1.47 -4.10 2.38
N SER A 106 2.71 -4.50 2.14
CA SER A 106 3.67 -3.67 1.36
C SER A 106 3.22 -3.44 -0.08
N GLN A 107 2.70 -4.47 -0.74
CA GLN A 107 2.18 -4.35 -2.11
C GLN A 107 0.92 -3.46 -2.15
N GLN A 108 0.03 -3.61 -1.18
CA GLN A 108 -1.16 -2.74 -1.07
C GLN A 108 -0.77 -1.30 -0.78
N CYS A 109 0.22 -1.07 0.09
CA CYS A 109 0.77 0.24 0.39
C CYS A 109 1.34 0.91 -0.87
N ALA A 110 2.24 0.23 -1.59
CA ALA A 110 2.84 0.71 -2.83
C ALA A 110 1.79 1.03 -3.90
N LYS A 111 0.83 0.12 -4.10
CA LYS A 111 -0.29 0.32 -5.03
C LYS A 111 -1.07 1.60 -4.72
N ASN A 112 -1.46 1.78 -3.46
CA ASN A 112 -2.33 2.89 -3.07
C ASN A 112 -1.63 4.24 -3.12
N ILE A 113 -0.32 4.31 -2.81
CA ILE A 113 0.45 5.56 -2.83
C ILE A 113 0.75 6.04 -4.25
N PHE A 114 1.17 5.11 -5.14
CA PHE A 114 1.82 5.49 -6.38
C PHE A 114 1.00 5.21 -7.64
N LEU A 115 -0.06 4.39 -7.56
CA LEU A 115 -0.72 3.86 -8.75
C LEU A 115 -2.23 4.18 -8.78
N LEU A 116 -2.73 4.39 -9.99
CA LEU A 116 -4.16 4.52 -10.21
C LEU A 116 -4.87 3.16 -10.03
N PRO A 117 -6.16 3.15 -9.64
CA PRO A 117 -6.94 1.94 -9.38
C PRO A 117 -7.40 1.24 -10.67
N VAL A 118 -6.55 1.20 -11.69
CA VAL A 118 -6.83 0.56 -12.99
C VAL A 118 -6.27 -0.85 -13.00
N ARG A 119 -7.02 -1.83 -13.47
CA ARG A 119 -6.55 -3.22 -13.60
C ARG A 119 -5.75 -3.39 -14.90
N SER A 120 -4.43 -3.54 -14.80
CA SER A 120 -3.55 -3.86 -15.93
C SER A 120 -2.29 -4.59 -15.48
N TRP A 121 -1.68 -5.36 -16.38
CA TRP A 121 -0.38 -5.98 -16.13
C TRP A 121 0.73 -4.96 -15.94
N VAL A 122 0.68 -3.85 -16.69
CA VAL A 122 1.64 -2.75 -16.55
C VAL A 122 1.60 -2.18 -15.13
N ARG A 123 0.38 -1.94 -14.60
CA ARG A 123 0.23 -1.51 -13.21
C ARG A 123 0.86 -2.52 -12.22
N LYS A 124 0.72 -3.84 -12.47
CA LYS A 124 1.30 -4.86 -11.59
C LYS A 124 2.84 -4.84 -11.61
N ILE A 125 3.46 -4.53 -12.73
CA ILE A 125 4.91 -4.34 -12.83
C ILE A 125 5.34 -3.13 -11.97
N PHE A 126 4.65 -2.00 -12.11
CA PHE A 126 4.94 -0.82 -11.28
C PHE A 126 4.65 -1.05 -9.79
N GLU A 127 3.62 -1.81 -9.45
CA GLU A 127 3.35 -2.21 -8.07
C GLU A 127 4.54 -2.99 -7.49
N THR A 128 5.07 -3.96 -8.24
CA THR A 128 6.27 -4.71 -7.86
C THR A 128 7.47 -3.78 -7.67
N TYR A 129 7.72 -2.88 -8.62
CA TYR A 129 8.80 -1.89 -8.55
C TYR A 129 8.70 -1.03 -7.28
N PHE A 130 7.54 -0.41 -7.02
CA PHE A 130 7.36 0.44 -5.84
C PHE A 130 7.37 -0.37 -4.54
N THR A 131 6.93 -1.62 -4.54
CA THR A 131 7.04 -2.51 -3.38
C THR A 131 8.51 -2.72 -2.99
N VAL A 132 9.36 -3.04 -3.97
CA VAL A 132 10.81 -3.16 -3.74
C VAL A 132 11.39 -1.86 -3.21
N MET A 133 10.99 -0.72 -3.79
CA MET A 133 11.48 0.59 -3.37
C MET A 133 11.12 0.90 -1.92
N ILE A 134 9.85 0.76 -1.51
CA ILE A 134 9.46 1.05 -0.13
C ILE A 134 10.08 0.05 0.87
N GLU A 135 10.19 -1.22 0.54
CA GLU A 135 10.85 -2.20 1.39
C GLU A 135 12.37 -1.97 1.54
N SER A 136 13.02 -1.42 0.51
CA SER A 136 14.45 -1.08 0.56
C SER A 136 14.74 0.16 1.40
N PHE A 137 13.83 1.14 1.41
CA PHE A 137 14.08 2.45 2.03
C PHE A 137 13.27 2.72 3.29
N TRP A 138 12.17 2.01 3.53
CA TRP A 138 11.33 2.18 4.72
C TRP A 138 11.48 0.97 5.65
N ASN A 139 11.31 1.19 6.95
CA ASN A 139 11.16 0.07 7.88
C ASN A 139 9.71 -0.41 7.92
N LYS A 140 9.47 -1.64 8.37
CA LYS A 140 8.14 -2.26 8.48
C LYS A 140 7.14 -1.39 9.27
N LYS A 141 7.63 -0.72 10.30
CA LYS A 141 6.80 0.18 11.11
C LYS A 141 6.27 1.36 10.30
N ARG A 142 7.10 1.93 9.41
CA ARG A 142 6.69 3.03 8.52
C ARG A 142 5.72 2.53 7.46
N ILE A 143 5.96 1.36 6.86
CA ILE A 143 5.04 0.77 5.89
C ILE A 143 3.67 0.55 6.53
N MET A 144 3.62 -0.01 7.73
CA MET A 144 2.38 -0.22 8.48
C MET A 144 1.69 1.11 8.85
N GLU A 145 2.45 2.12 9.29
CA GLU A 145 1.90 3.44 9.59
C GLU A 145 1.21 4.05 8.38
N VAL A 146 1.90 4.04 7.25
CA VAL A 146 1.34 4.59 6.01
C VAL A 146 0.13 3.76 5.55
N TYR A 147 0.23 2.44 5.54
CA TYR A 147 -0.87 1.53 5.19
C TYR A 147 -2.14 1.85 5.98
N LEU A 148 -2.04 1.88 7.32
CA LEU A 148 -3.17 2.14 8.19
C LEU A 148 -3.79 3.54 8.03
N ASN A 149 -3.08 4.47 7.44
CA ASN A 149 -3.56 5.83 7.22
C ASN A 149 -4.11 6.08 5.82
N ILE A 150 -3.79 5.22 4.82
CA ILE A 150 -4.20 5.48 3.43
C ILE A 150 -5.18 4.47 2.87
N ILE A 151 -5.35 3.31 3.53
CA ILE A 151 -6.27 2.28 3.02
C ILE A 151 -7.70 2.76 3.09
N GLU A 152 -8.48 2.49 2.05
CA GLU A 152 -9.91 2.77 2.03
C GLU A 152 -10.65 1.72 2.86
N MET A 153 -11.34 2.16 3.90
CA MET A 153 -12.09 1.33 4.85
C MET A 153 -13.60 1.56 4.76
N GLY A 154 -14.02 2.32 3.78
CA GLY A 154 -15.40 2.63 3.47
C GLY A 154 -15.48 3.63 2.33
N ASP A 155 -16.65 3.86 1.74
CA ASP A 155 -16.79 4.78 0.60
C ASP A 155 -16.32 6.20 0.96
N GLY A 156 -15.14 6.58 0.49
CA GLY A 156 -14.52 7.87 0.75
C GLY A 156 -13.91 8.02 2.16
N ILE A 157 -13.82 6.93 2.95
CA ILE A 157 -13.23 6.93 4.29
C ILE A 157 -11.86 6.26 4.21
N TYR A 158 -10.80 7.02 4.46
CA TYR A 158 -9.42 6.57 4.34
C TYR A 158 -8.72 6.61 5.69
N GLY A 159 -8.08 5.49 6.01
CA GLY A 159 -7.31 5.30 7.23
C GLY A 159 -8.13 4.96 8.46
N ILE A 160 -7.41 4.35 9.41
CA ILE A 160 -8.01 3.73 10.59
C ILE A 160 -8.67 4.74 11.55
N GLU A 161 -8.10 5.94 11.69
CA GLU A 161 -8.69 6.96 12.59
C GLU A 161 -10.02 7.44 12.05
N ALA A 162 -10.09 7.83 10.77
CA ALA A 162 -11.34 8.25 10.14
C ALA A 162 -12.41 7.15 10.18
N ALA A 163 -12.02 5.89 9.93
CA ALA A 163 -12.93 4.75 10.02
C ALA A 163 -13.41 4.50 11.46
N SER A 164 -12.49 4.60 12.44
CA SER A 164 -12.81 4.45 13.86
C SER A 164 -13.83 5.49 14.33
N GLN A 165 -13.65 6.72 13.93
CA GLN A 165 -14.61 7.80 14.26
C GLN A 165 -15.95 7.58 13.55
N ALA A 166 -15.93 7.21 12.27
CA ALA A 166 -17.14 7.02 11.48
C ALA A 166 -18.01 5.86 11.99
N TYR A 167 -17.39 4.71 12.31
CA TYR A 167 -18.13 3.50 12.64
C TYR A 167 -18.31 3.27 14.14
N TYR A 168 -17.37 3.72 14.96
CA TYR A 168 -17.37 3.44 16.41
C TYR A 168 -17.40 4.70 17.30
N ARG A 169 -17.31 5.88 16.72
CA ARG A 169 -17.29 7.16 17.44
C ARG A 169 -16.22 7.22 18.55
N LYS A 170 -15.08 6.60 18.29
CA LYS A 170 -13.94 6.57 19.24
C LYS A 170 -12.60 6.59 18.49
N PRO A 171 -11.52 7.14 19.10
CA PRO A 171 -10.20 7.14 18.50
C PRO A 171 -9.64 5.72 18.30
N ALA A 172 -8.82 5.54 17.24
CA ALA A 172 -8.13 4.28 16.93
C ALA A 172 -7.20 3.81 18.06
N ALA A 173 -6.71 4.72 18.90
CA ALA A 173 -5.94 4.41 20.11
C ALA A 173 -6.72 3.58 21.15
N LYS A 174 -8.05 3.64 21.16
CA LYS A 174 -8.91 3.00 22.18
C LYS A 174 -9.33 1.59 21.88
N PHE A 175 -8.88 0.98 20.76
CA PHE A 175 -9.18 -0.43 20.50
C PHE A 175 -8.39 -1.35 21.41
N ARG A 176 -9.11 -2.08 22.27
CA ARG A 176 -8.51 -2.98 23.28
C ARG A 176 -8.42 -4.43 22.83
N ARG A 177 -9.19 -4.86 21.82
CA ARG A 177 -9.22 -6.23 21.28
C ARG A 177 -9.19 -6.23 19.75
N PRO A 178 -8.36 -7.09 19.13
CA PRO A 178 -8.35 -7.26 17.69
C PRO A 178 -9.72 -7.63 17.10
N SER A 179 -10.49 -8.45 17.80
CA SER A 179 -11.83 -8.89 17.37
C SER A 179 -12.83 -7.75 17.10
N GLN A 180 -12.61 -6.58 17.70
CA GLN A 180 -13.45 -5.41 17.45
C GLN A 180 -13.19 -4.78 16.06
N LEU A 181 -12.11 -5.18 15.39
CA LEU A 181 -11.67 -4.64 14.10
C LEU A 181 -12.07 -5.55 12.94
N TYR A 182 -12.15 -6.89 13.18
CA TYR A 182 -12.55 -7.85 12.16
C TYR A 182 -14.01 -7.75 11.76
N SER A 183 -14.85 -7.19 12.62
CA SER A 183 -16.30 -7.14 12.39
C SER A 183 -16.79 -5.94 11.58
N GLY A 184 -15.91 -5.11 11.03
CA GLY A 184 -16.38 -4.00 10.22
C GLY A 184 -15.42 -2.88 9.81
N ILE A 185 -14.12 -2.94 10.11
CA ILE A 185 -13.20 -1.87 9.71
C ILE A 185 -12.16 -2.35 8.70
N LEU A 186 -11.65 -3.58 8.81
CA LEU A 186 -10.68 -4.10 7.86
C LEU A 186 -11.39 -4.71 6.66
N PRO A 187 -10.90 -4.44 5.44
CA PRO A 187 -11.53 -4.89 4.20
C PRO A 187 -11.55 -6.40 4.02
#